data_462b40d0cf2639fcbeeac50290929012
#
_entry.id   462b40d0cf2639fcbeeac50290929012
#
_cell.length_a   1.000
_cell.length_b   1.000
_cell.length_c   1.000
_cell.angle_alpha   90.00
_cell.angle_beta   90.00
_cell.angle_gamma   90.00
#
_symmetry.space_group_name_H-M   'P 1'
#
loop_
_entity.id
_entity.type
_entity.pdbx_description
1 polymer ?
#
loop_
_entity_poly.entity_id
_entity_poly.type
_entity_poly.pdbx_seq_one_letter_code
_entity_poly.pdbx_strand_id
1 'polypeptide(L)'
;MLIYNQKFSVSPITTHIPLKNVYKKLNQKTIINNALTINRFYKNKLKKKPKIAIIGLNPHCETKTKLNEELKIIIPALKKLKKRNINVYGPFAADTFFLKNNLSHYNSIIGMYHDQVLTPFKTIFGFDASNITLGLPFLRLSVDHGPNVPMLGKNKSDTKSLENIFKFINSIE
;
A
#
# COMPACT_ATOMS: atom_id res chain seq x y z
N MET A 1 -2.73 -3.80 -6.33
CA MET A 1 -2.18 -4.69 -5.29
C MET A 1 -2.33 -4.00 -3.94
N LEU A 2 -2.82 -4.71 -2.95
CA LEU A 2 -2.91 -4.26 -1.56
C LEU A 2 -2.37 -5.39 -0.67
N ILE A 3 -1.31 -5.13 0.09
CA ILE A 3 -0.83 -6.06 1.10
C ILE A 3 -1.50 -5.66 2.40
N TYR A 4 -2.30 -6.57 2.92
CA TYR A 4 -3.23 -6.32 4.02
C TYR A 4 -2.83 -7.10 5.29
N ASN A 5 -2.75 -6.39 6.38
CA ASN A 5 -2.77 -6.91 7.74
C ASN A 5 -3.90 -6.20 8.51
N GLN A 6 -4.40 -6.80 9.58
CA GLN A 6 -5.51 -6.20 10.37
C GLN A 6 -5.18 -4.82 10.96
N LYS A 7 -3.90 -4.53 11.23
CA LYS A 7 -3.47 -3.24 11.77
C LYS A 7 -3.47 -2.14 10.70
N PHE A 8 -2.86 -2.41 9.56
CA PHE A 8 -2.87 -1.51 8.39
C PHE A 8 -2.50 -2.26 7.11
N SER A 9 -2.76 -1.66 5.98
CA SER A 9 -2.38 -2.18 4.66
C SER A 9 -1.40 -1.26 3.95
N VAL A 10 -0.66 -1.80 2.98
CA VAL A 10 0.21 -1.02 2.10
C VAL A 10 -0.10 -1.29 0.64
N SER A 11 0.06 -0.27 -0.20
CA SER A 11 -0.14 -0.38 -1.66
C SER A 11 0.91 0.45 -2.40
N PRO A 12 1.81 -0.16 -3.15
CA PRO A 12 2.72 0.57 -4.04
C PRO A 12 2.00 1.01 -5.33
N ILE A 13 2.29 2.22 -5.80
CA ILE A 13 1.80 2.73 -7.09
C ILE A 13 2.46 2.00 -8.25
N THR A 14 3.78 1.82 -8.17
CA THR A 14 4.53 1.02 -9.13
C THR A 14 5.01 -0.27 -8.48
N THR A 15 4.85 -1.38 -9.19
CA THR A 15 5.23 -2.71 -8.74
C THR A 15 6.45 -3.19 -9.55
N HIS A 16 6.54 -4.37 -9.99
CA HIS A 16 7.65 -5.07 -10.63
C HIS A 16 8.30 -4.35 -11.85
N ILE A 17 8.79 -3.13 -11.64
CA ILE A 17 9.53 -2.35 -12.63
C ILE A 17 10.91 -1.91 -12.07
N PRO A 18 11.93 -1.75 -12.91
CA PRO A 18 13.21 -1.20 -12.48
C PRO A 18 13.05 0.17 -11.81
N LEU A 19 13.80 0.43 -10.75
CA LEU A 19 13.72 1.67 -9.97
C LEU A 19 13.90 2.93 -10.84
N LYS A 20 14.80 2.90 -11.83
CA LYS A 20 15.01 3.99 -12.80
C LYS A 20 13.78 4.35 -13.63
N ASN A 21 12.73 3.51 -13.63
CA ASN A 21 11.50 3.75 -14.37
C ASN A 21 10.36 4.25 -13.48
N VAL A 22 10.53 4.27 -12.16
CA VAL A 22 9.47 4.66 -11.22
C VAL A 22 8.98 6.07 -11.51
N TYR A 23 9.87 7.05 -11.54
CA TYR A 23 9.49 8.46 -11.77
C TYR A 23 8.80 8.67 -13.13
N LYS A 24 9.18 7.90 -14.18
CA LYS A 24 8.57 7.98 -15.52
C LYS A 24 7.14 7.44 -15.54
N LYS A 25 6.83 6.46 -14.70
CA LYS A 25 5.51 5.82 -14.62
C LYS A 25 4.58 6.49 -13.61
N LEU A 26 5.14 7.31 -12.72
CA LEU A 26 4.37 8.00 -11.71
C LEU A 26 3.55 9.14 -12.33
N ASN A 27 2.25 9.17 -12.06
CA ASN A 27 1.38 10.25 -12.49
C ASN A 27 0.19 10.42 -11.52
N GLN A 28 -0.48 11.57 -11.59
CA GLN A 28 -1.61 11.88 -10.72
C GLN A 28 -2.75 10.88 -10.85
N LYS A 29 -3.06 10.40 -12.06
CA LYS A 29 -4.17 9.48 -12.34
C LYS A 29 -3.98 8.15 -11.64
N THR A 30 -2.77 7.59 -11.65
CA THR A 30 -2.47 6.32 -10.96
C THR A 30 -2.61 6.45 -9.44
N ILE A 31 -2.13 7.54 -8.84
CA ILE A 31 -2.27 7.79 -7.40
C ILE A 31 -3.75 7.93 -7.02
N ILE A 32 -4.49 8.75 -7.79
CA ILE A 32 -5.93 8.98 -7.54
C ILE A 32 -6.70 7.66 -7.65
N ASN A 33 -6.50 6.90 -8.72
CA ASN A 33 -7.22 5.65 -8.93
C ASN A 33 -6.90 4.61 -7.86
N ASN A 34 -5.65 4.51 -7.43
CA ASN A 34 -5.23 3.61 -6.35
C ASN A 34 -5.94 3.98 -5.03
N ALA A 35 -5.91 5.25 -4.63
CA ALA A 35 -6.57 5.72 -3.42
C ALA A 35 -8.09 5.53 -3.45
N LEU A 36 -8.74 5.80 -4.59
CA LEU A 36 -10.19 5.56 -4.76
C LEU A 36 -10.53 4.07 -4.64
N THR A 37 -9.71 3.21 -5.23
CA THR A 37 -9.92 1.76 -5.19
C THR A 37 -9.75 1.21 -3.77
N ILE A 38 -8.72 1.66 -3.04
CA ILE A 38 -8.53 1.34 -1.63
C ILE A 38 -9.73 1.83 -0.80
N ASN A 39 -10.14 3.08 -0.97
CA ASN A 39 -11.27 3.64 -0.23
C ASN A 39 -12.56 2.84 -0.47
N ARG A 40 -12.82 2.43 -1.72
CA ARG A 40 -13.99 1.58 -2.08
C ARG A 40 -13.90 0.21 -1.41
N PHE A 41 -12.74 -0.43 -1.44
CA PHE A 41 -12.52 -1.72 -0.79
C PHE A 41 -12.81 -1.65 0.71
N TYR A 42 -12.22 -0.68 1.41
CA TYR A 42 -12.44 -0.50 2.85
C TYR A 42 -13.91 -0.23 3.18
N LYS A 43 -14.60 0.61 2.40
CA LYS A 43 -16.01 0.90 2.60
C LYS A 43 -16.90 -0.32 2.36
N ASN A 44 -16.68 -1.02 1.26
CA ASN A 44 -17.57 -2.09 0.83
C ASN A 44 -17.32 -3.40 1.59
N LYS A 45 -16.08 -3.75 1.84
CA LYS A 45 -15.68 -5.03 2.45
C LYS A 45 -15.44 -4.92 3.95
N LEU A 46 -14.81 -3.86 4.42
CA LEU A 46 -14.47 -3.70 5.83
C LEU A 46 -15.42 -2.75 6.58
N LYS A 47 -16.43 -2.17 5.90
CA LYS A 47 -17.41 -1.23 6.46
C LYS A 47 -16.79 -0.04 7.20
N LYS A 48 -15.58 0.36 6.77
CA LYS A 48 -14.79 1.44 7.39
C LYS A 48 -14.47 2.53 6.38
N LYS A 49 -14.44 3.80 6.82
CA LYS A 49 -13.94 4.93 6.03
C LYS A 49 -12.43 5.08 6.32
N PRO A 50 -11.51 4.65 5.42
CA PRO A 50 -10.09 4.59 5.75
C PRO A 50 -9.47 5.98 5.82
N LYS A 51 -8.48 6.13 6.71
CA LYS A 51 -7.47 7.19 6.66
C LYS A 51 -6.29 6.66 5.85
N ILE A 52 -6.00 7.29 4.71
CA ILE A 52 -4.97 6.84 3.76
C ILE A 52 -3.79 7.79 3.83
N ALA A 53 -2.62 7.29 4.20
CA ALA A 53 -1.36 8.02 4.11
C ALA A 53 -0.74 7.86 2.72
N ILE A 54 -0.19 8.93 2.17
CA ILE A 54 0.58 8.91 0.93
C ILE A 54 2.01 9.34 1.24
N ILE A 55 2.97 8.48 0.91
CA ILE A 55 4.40 8.73 1.10
C ILE A 55 4.93 9.49 -0.11
N GLY A 56 5.90 10.38 0.09
CA GLY A 56 6.61 11.05 -1.00
C GLY A 56 7.56 10.10 -1.75
N LEU A 57 8.01 10.52 -2.92
CA LEU A 57 9.02 9.78 -3.68
C LEU A 57 10.43 10.11 -3.23
N ASN A 58 10.68 11.41 -3.02
CA ASN A 58 12.03 11.92 -2.72
C ASN A 58 12.31 11.97 -1.20
N PRO A 59 13.58 11.91 -0.79
CA PRO A 59 13.96 12.02 0.61
C PRO A 59 13.32 13.25 1.28
N HIS A 60 12.78 13.06 2.49
CA HIS A 60 12.11 14.10 3.29
C HIS A 60 10.98 14.87 2.59
N CYS A 61 10.42 14.32 1.50
CA CYS A 61 9.46 15.01 0.62
C CYS A 61 10.01 16.36 0.13
N GLU A 62 11.27 16.38 -0.26
CA GLU A 62 12.00 17.58 -0.63
C GLU A 62 11.28 18.37 -1.75
N THR A 63 10.96 19.63 -1.46
CA THR A 63 10.21 20.52 -2.36
C THR A 63 11.01 21.75 -2.80
N LYS A 64 12.30 21.86 -2.43
CA LYS A 64 13.15 23.01 -2.78
C LYS A 64 13.34 23.18 -4.28
N THR A 65 13.31 22.07 -5.03
CA THR A 65 13.36 22.12 -6.48
C THR A 65 11.97 22.18 -7.08
N LYS A 66 11.70 23.17 -7.94
CA LYS A 66 10.39 23.33 -8.63
C LYS A 66 10.01 22.16 -9.55
N LEU A 67 10.88 21.18 -9.72
CA LEU A 67 10.74 20.09 -10.69
C LEU A 67 10.48 18.71 -10.07
N ASN A 68 10.31 18.62 -8.76
CA ASN A 68 10.14 17.34 -8.10
C ASN A 68 8.73 16.76 -8.23
N GLU A 69 8.61 15.46 -8.01
CA GLU A 69 7.37 14.69 -8.14
C GLU A 69 6.35 15.04 -7.05
N GLU A 70 6.80 15.48 -5.88
CA GLU A 70 5.91 15.93 -4.80
C GLU A 70 5.07 17.11 -5.26
N LEU A 71 5.69 18.15 -5.82
CA LEU A 71 5.00 19.37 -6.26
C LEU A 71 4.18 19.14 -7.54
N LYS A 72 4.69 18.37 -8.49
CA LYS A 72 4.04 18.18 -9.80
C LYS A 72 2.99 17.10 -9.83
N ILE A 73 3.12 16.07 -9.01
CA ILE A 73 2.32 14.85 -9.10
C ILE A 73 1.58 14.56 -7.80
N ILE A 74 2.30 14.42 -6.67
CA ILE A 74 1.74 13.86 -5.44
C ILE A 74 0.80 14.86 -4.76
N ILE A 75 1.26 16.09 -4.52
CA ILE A 75 0.45 17.14 -3.89
C ILE A 75 -0.81 17.48 -4.71
N PRO A 76 -0.74 17.65 -6.05
CA PRO A 76 -1.95 17.84 -6.84
C PRO A 76 -2.92 16.66 -6.79
N ALA A 77 -2.42 15.40 -6.74
CA ALA A 77 -3.26 14.23 -6.57
C ALA A 77 -3.98 14.23 -5.22
N LEU A 78 -3.28 14.55 -4.13
CA LEU A 78 -3.86 14.71 -2.79
C LEU A 78 -4.96 15.79 -2.77
N LYS A 79 -4.71 16.97 -3.37
CA LYS A 79 -5.71 18.04 -3.47
C LYS A 79 -6.98 17.57 -4.19
N LYS A 80 -6.84 16.83 -5.30
CA LYS A 80 -7.98 16.28 -6.07
C LYS A 80 -8.75 15.23 -5.26
N LEU A 81 -8.07 14.38 -4.49
CA LEU A 81 -8.69 13.37 -3.63
C LEU A 81 -9.46 14.02 -2.45
N LYS A 82 -8.89 15.05 -1.82
CA LYS A 82 -9.56 15.82 -0.75
C LYS A 82 -10.84 16.48 -1.25
N LYS A 83 -10.83 17.07 -2.47
CA LYS A 83 -12.05 17.62 -3.10
C LYS A 83 -13.14 16.56 -3.34
N ARG A 84 -12.78 15.28 -3.41
CA ARG A 84 -13.71 14.14 -3.53
C ARG A 84 -14.09 13.52 -2.17
N ASN A 85 -13.82 14.20 -1.07
CA ASN A 85 -14.09 13.74 0.30
C ASN A 85 -13.40 12.38 0.62
N ILE A 86 -12.22 12.14 0.07
CA ILE A 86 -11.38 11.00 0.44
C ILE A 86 -10.42 11.44 1.54
N ASN A 87 -10.35 10.67 2.64
CA ASN A 87 -9.49 10.97 3.77
C ASN A 87 -8.03 10.59 3.45
N VAL A 88 -7.33 11.48 2.76
CA VAL A 88 -5.91 11.31 2.39
C VAL A 88 -5.04 12.35 3.08
N TYR A 89 -3.85 11.92 3.46
CA TYR A 89 -2.88 12.72 4.21
C TYR A 89 -1.48 12.55 3.60
N GLY A 90 -0.62 13.55 3.71
CA GLY A 90 0.73 13.56 3.18
C GLY A 90 1.00 14.72 2.21
N PRO A 91 2.08 14.66 1.38
CA PRO A 91 3.03 13.52 1.38
C PRO A 91 3.84 13.48 2.67
N PHE A 92 4.18 12.26 3.10
CA PHE A 92 5.02 12.01 4.26
C PHE A 92 6.41 11.51 3.85
N ALA A 93 7.42 11.87 4.61
CA ALA A 93 8.77 11.37 4.44
C ALA A 93 8.83 9.86 4.76
N ALA A 94 9.36 9.06 3.83
CA ALA A 94 9.33 7.60 3.93
C ALA A 94 10.17 7.05 5.09
N ASP A 95 11.31 7.70 5.37
CA ASP A 95 12.28 7.29 6.40
C ASP A 95 11.73 7.33 7.82
N THR A 96 10.84 8.27 8.10
CA THR A 96 10.27 8.47 9.45
C THR A 96 8.84 8.00 9.58
N PHE A 97 8.15 7.74 8.47
CA PHE A 97 6.72 7.42 8.49
C PHE A 97 6.41 6.11 9.21
N PHE A 98 7.26 5.10 9.06
CA PHE A 98 7.04 3.76 9.64
C PHE A 98 7.40 3.64 11.12
N LEU A 99 7.73 4.74 11.79
CA LEU A 99 7.87 4.76 13.25
C LEU A 99 6.51 4.47 13.92
N LYS A 100 6.54 3.73 15.05
CA LYS A 100 5.33 3.21 15.73
C LYS A 100 4.22 4.25 15.93
N ASN A 101 4.58 5.47 16.32
CA ASN A 101 3.61 6.52 16.64
C ASN A 101 2.79 6.99 15.43
N ASN A 102 3.32 6.86 14.21
CA ASN A 102 2.63 7.29 13.00
C ASN A 102 1.67 6.22 12.46
N LEU A 103 2.05 4.95 12.57
CA LEU A 103 1.32 3.83 11.95
C LEU A 103 -0.10 3.64 12.50
N SER A 104 -0.31 3.89 13.80
CA SER A 104 -1.62 3.71 14.46
C SER A 104 -2.71 4.68 13.94
N HIS A 105 -2.32 5.75 13.28
CA HIS A 105 -3.25 6.77 12.78
C HIS A 105 -3.85 6.47 11.41
N TYR A 106 -3.30 5.50 10.67
CA TYR A 106 -3.68 5.24 9.28
C TYR A 106 -4.09 3.79 9.05
N ASN A 107 -5.08 3.61 8.19
CA ASN A 107 -5.59 2.29 7.80
C ASN A 107 -4.86 1.73 6.58
N SER A 108 -4.39 2.60 5.68
CA SER A 108 -3.68 2.22 4.47
C SER A 108 -2.59 3.22 4.13
N ILE A 109 -1.47 2.72 3.61
CA ILE A 109 -0.31 3.51 3.23
C ILE A 109 -0.03 3.29 1.75
N ILE A 110 0.02 4.37 0.98
CA ILE A 110 0.37 4.35 -0.44
C ILE A 110 1.80 4.83 -0.60
N GLY A 111 2.66 3.97 -1.15
CA GLY A 111 4.03 4.34 -1.56
C GLY A 111 4.17 4.45 -3.07
N MET A 112 5.22 5.09 -3.51
CA MET A 112 5.44 5.34 -4.93
C MET A 112 6.04 4.13 -5.64
N TYR A 113 6.75 3.25 -4.94
CA TYR A 113 7.33 2.04 -5.48
C TYR A 113 7.30 0.88 -4.48
N HIS A 114 7.52 -0.31 -4.99
CA HIS A 114 7.36 -1.59 -4.29
C HIS A 114 8.09 -1.64 -2.94
N ASP A 115 9.41 -1.50 -2.94
CA ASP A 115 10.21 -1.71 -1.73
C ASP A 115 10.07 -0.57 -0.72
N GLN A 116 9.61 0.61 -1.16
CA GLN A 116 9.36 1.73 -0.25
C GLN A 116 8.36 1.39 0.86
N VAL A 117 7.39 0.55 0.57
CA VAL A 117 6.34 0.17 1.52
C VAL A 117 6.41 -1.28 1.93
N LEU A 118 6.86 -2.19 1.05
CA LEU A 118 6.91 -3.61 1.38
C LEU A 118 8.09 -3.94 2.29
N THR A 119 9.23 -3.32 2.13
CA THR A 119 10.39 -3.55 3.03
C THR A 119 10.04 -3.24 4.49
N PRO A 120 9.58 -2.02 4.85
CA PRO A 120 9.21 -1.75 6.23
C PRO A 120 7.99 -2.57 6.68
N PHE A 121 7.03 -2.83 5.81
CA PHE A 121 5.87 -3.65 6.14
C PHE A 121 6.28 -5.09 6.52
N LYS A 122 7.15 -5.71 5.73
CA LYS A 122 7.63 -7.06 6.00
C LYS A 122 8.59 -7.12 7.21
N THR A 123 9.32 -6.08 7.47
CA THR A 123 10.12 -5.95 8.70
C THR A 123 9.22 -5.99 9.95
N ILE A 124 8.03 -5.38 9.87
CA ILE A 124 7.09 -5.32 11.00
C ILE A 124 6.28 -6.62 11.14
N PHE A 125 5.80 -7.20 10.04
CA PHE A 125 4.82 -8.29 10.06
C PHE A 125 5.35 -9.63 9.54
N GLY A 126 6.53 -9.70 8.91
CA GLY A 126 7.00 -10.92 8.24
C GLY A 126 5.99 -11.37 7.19
N PHE A 127 5.48 -12.59 7.33
CA PHE A 127 4.44 -13.17 6.47
C PHE A 127 3.02 -13.06 7.05
N ASP A 128 2.83 -12.29 8.12
CA ASP A 128 1.52 -12.05 8.73
C ASP A 128 0.67 -11.06 7.90
N ALA A 129 0.43 -11.41 6.65
CA ALA A 129 -0.32 -10.58 5.71
C ALA A 129 -0.94 -11.39 4.57
N SER A 130 -1.87 -10.76 3.86
CA SER A 130 -2.52 -11.31 2.66
C SER A 130 -2.37 -10.32 1.50
N ASN A 131 -2.16 -10.82 0.29
CA ASN A 131 -2.16 -10.01 -0.92
C ASN A 131 -3.57 -9.98 -1.53
N ILE A 132 -4.15 -8.79 -1.62
CA ILE A 132 -5.48 -8.55 -2.17
C ILE A 132 -5.35 -7.83 -3.51
N THR A 133 -5.89 -8.43 -4.57
CA THR A 133 -5.96 -7.76 -5.88
C THR A 133 -7.20 -6.90 -5.92
N LEU A 134 -7.04 -5.59 -5.90
CA LEU A 134 -8.14 -4.63 -5.96
C LEU A 134 -8.57 -4.32 -7.39
N GLY A 135 -9.81 -3.86 -7.55
CA GLY A 135 -10.36 -3.39 -8.84
C GLY A 135 -10.98 -4.48 -9.71
N LEU A 136 -11.02 -5.72 -9.25
CA LEU A 136 -11.74 -6.80 -9.90
C LEU A 136 -13.22 -6.84 -9.44
N PRO A 137 -14.15 -7.40 -10.26
CA PRO A 137 -15.55 -7.59 -9.87
C PRO A 137 -15.74 -8.67 -8.80
N PHE A 138 -14.73 -9.46 -8.54
CA PHE A 138 -14.67 -10.50 -7.51
C PHE A 138 -13.48 -10.28 -6.55
N LEU A 139 -13.52 -10.92 -5.40
CA LEU A 139 -12.42 -10.89 -4.44
C LEU A 139 -11.32 -11.89 -4.86
N ARG A 140 -10.09 -11.40 -5.09
CA ARG A 140 -8.93 -12.23 -5.36
C ARG A 140 -7.90 -12.03 -4.27
N LEU A 141 -7.65 -13.11 -3.54
CA LEU A 141 -6.68 -13.18 -2.45
C LEU A 141 -5.54 -14.13 -2.84
N SER A 142 -4.35 -13.85 -2.39
CA SER A 142 -3.18 -14.74 -2.50
C SER A 142 -2.25 -14.55 -1.31
N VAL A 143 -1.39 -15.52 -1.09
CA VAL A 143 -0.32 -15.40 -0.10
C VAL A 143 0.61 -14.23 -0.42
N ASP A 144 1.21 -13.66 0.62
CA ASP A 144 2.07 -12.48 0.55
C ASP A 144 3.55 -12.83 0.31
N HIS A 145 3.82 -13.96 -0.29
CA HIS A 145 5.17 -14.41 -0.66
C HIS A 145 5.18 -15.04 -2.05
N GLY A 146 6.36 -15.01 -2.68
CA GLY A 146 6.60 -15.71 -3.93
C GLY A 146 6.78 -17.24 -3.75
N PRO A 147 6.95 -18.00 -4.84
CA PRO A 147 7.27 -19.41 -4.78
C PRO A 147 8.61 -19.59 -4.04
N ASN A 148 8.58 -20.38 -2.98
CA ASN A 148 9.77 -20.70 -2.19
C ASN A 148 10.32 -22.07 -2.62
N VAL A 149 10.92 -22.13 -3.80
CA VAL A 149 11.46 -23.35 -4.40
C VAL A 149 12.37 -24.14 -3.43
N PRO A 150 13.25 -23.52 -2.62
CA PRO A 150 14.07 -24.24 -1.65
C PRO A 150 13.28 -24.98 -0.55
N MET A 151 12.00 -24.69 -0.36
CA MET A 151 11.12 -25.32 0.64
C MET A 151 10.33 -26.50 0.10
N LEU A 152 10.34 -26.73 -1.24
CA LEU A 152 9.59 -27.82 -1.85
C LEU A 152 10.01 -29.18 -1.24
N GLY A 153 9.04 -29.99 -0.83
CA GLY A 153 9.25 -31.30 -0.24
C GLY A 153 9.78 -31.33 1.19
N LYS A 154 10.08 -30.17 1.80
CA LYS A 154 10.68 -30.11 3.15
C LYS A 154 9.67 -29.97 4.29
N ASN A 155 8.39 -29.77 3.99
CA ASN A 155 7.32 -29.55 4.99
C ASN A 155 7.66 -28.49 6.06
N LYS A 156 8.33 -27.39 5.65
CA LYS A 156 8.79 -26.29 6.52
C LYS A 156 8.21 -24.94 6.12
N SER A 157 7.19 -24.91 5.28
CA SER A 157 6.57 -23.66 4.82
C SER A 157 5.82 -22.98 5.95
N ASP A 158 5.93 -21.64 6.04
CA ASP A 158 5.14 -20.83 6.95
C ASP A 158 3.71 -20.67 6.38
N THR A 159 2.71 -21.19 7.11
CA THR A 159 1.29 -21.15 6.71
C THR A 159 0.58 -19.86 7.07
N LYS A 160 1.24 -18.97 7.79
CA LYS A 160 0.64 -17.78 8.41
C LYS A 160 -0.09 -16.87 7.40
N SER A 161 0.50 -16.66 6.23
CA SER A 161 -0.12 -15.86 5.18
C SER A 161 -1.40 -16.51 4.63
N LEU A 162 -1.44 -17.84 4.50
CA LEU A 162 -2.64 -18.58 4.10
C LEU A 162 -3.73 -18.55 5.17
N GLU A 163 -3.36 -18.74 6.44
CA GLU A 163 -4.29 -18.62 7.57
C GLU A 163 -4.95 -17.23 7.63
N ASN A 164 -4.18 -16.17 7.36
CA ASN A 164 -4.71 -14.81 7.30
C ASN A 164 -5.72 -14.59 6.18
N ILE A 165 -5.57 -15.28 5.06
CA ILE A 165 -6.57 -15.26 3.98
C ILE A 165 -7.90 -15.81 4.50
N PHE A 166 -7.91 -16.97 5.16
CA PHE A 166 -9.13 -17.56 5.73
C PHE A 166 -9.74 -16.67 6.83
N LYS A 167 -8.92 -16.15 7.76
CA LYS A 167 -9.38 -15.19 8.77
C LYS A 167 -10.01 -13.95 8.15
N PHE A 168 -9.42 -13.45 7.07
CA PHE A 168 -9.96 -12.29 6.35
C PHE A 168 -11.31 -12.61 5.69
N ILE A 169 -11.44 -13.74 4.99
CA ILE A 169 -12.70 -14.16 4.34
C ILE A 169 -13.82 -14.23 5.40
N ASN A 170 -13.60 -14.94 6.50
CA ASN A 170 -14.58 -15.08 7.58
C ASN A 170 -14.95 -13.73 8.25
N SER A 171 -14.10 -12.71 8.13
CA SER A 171 -14.36 -11.38 8.73
C SER A 171 -15.19 -10.45 7.85
N ILE A 172 -15.42 -10.80 6.58
CA ILE A 172 -16.11 -9.95 5.60
C ILE A 172 -17.45 -10.55 5.09
N GLU A 173 -17.77 -11.76 5.53
CA GLU A 173 -19.10 -12.36 5.42
C GLU A 173 -20.04 -11.75 6.45
#